data_498a36af8f0e06dcd8fe7e7a348c0a7c
#
_entry.id   498a36af8f0e06dcd8fe7e7a348c0a7c
#
_cell.length_a   1.000
_cell.length_b   1.000
_cell.length_c   1.000
_cell.angle_alpha   90.00
_cell.angle_beta   90.00
_cell.angle_gamma   90.00
#
_symmetry.space_group_name_H-M   'P 1'
#
loop_
_entity.id
_entity.type
_entity.pdbx_description
1 polymer ?
#
loop_
_entity_poly.entity_id
_entity_poly.type
_entity_poly.pdbx_seq_one_letter_code
_entity_poly.pdbx_strand_id
1 'polypeptide(L)'
;GTTCQYGLLDSFDLSRKIHDRFYKGYESVKLPHKFKIAVGGCPNNCVKPNLNDLGVVGQRIPGFQADICRGCKVCQVENTCPVHAAKVVDGVLKIDPNLCNNCGRCIGTCPFKAMPTGEYGYRIYIGGRWGKKYAHGKPLDPVFTSEEEVMQVIEKAILLFREQGKTGERFSDTIERLGFENVQSQLLGSELL
;
A
#
# COMPACT_ATOMS: atom_id res chain seq x y z
N GLY A 1 7.39 5.45 -11.00
CA GLY A 1 6.14 6.12 -10.60
C GLY A 1 6.11 7.59 -10.98
N THR A 2 7.19 8.30 -10.78
CA THR A 2 7.28 9.77 -11.01
C THR A 2 7.02 10.17 -12.47
N THR A 3 7.47 9.36 -13.43
CA THR A 3 7.34 9.66 -14.87
C THR A 3 6.27 8.81 -15.58
N CYS A 4 5.68 7.84 -14.87
CA CYS A 4 4.70 6.93 -15.44
C CYS A 4 3.31 7.58 -15.48
N GLN A 5 2.61 7.48 -16.62
CA GLN A 5 1.23 7.97 -16.77
C GLN A 5 0.22 7.36 -15.78
N TYR A 6 0.54 6.21 -15.19
CA TYR A 6 -0.27 5.53 -14.17
C TYR A 6 0.21 5.80 -12.74
N GLY A 7 1.24 6.62 -12.57
CA GLY A 7 1.75 6.99 -11.25
C GLY A 7 0.71 7.75 -10.45
N LEU A 8 0.49 7.33 -9.21
CA LEU A 8 -0.46 7.95 -8.26
C LEU A 8 0.26 8.72 -7.16
N LEU A 9 1.59 8.56 -7.07
CA LEU A 9 2.46 9.33 -6.19
C LEU A 9 3.82 9.58 -6.86
N ASP A 10 4.54 10.59 -6.40
CA ASP A 10 5.95 10.78 -6.73
C ASP A 10 6.80 9.81 -5.90
N SER A 11 7.07 8.63 -6.50
CA SER A 11 7.83 7.57 -5.83
C SER A 11 9.29 7.93 -5.60
N PHE A 12 9.84 8.84 -6.40
CA PHE A 12 11.21 9.29 -6.24
C PHE A 12 11.35 10.26 -5.06
N ASP A 13 10.43 11.22 -4.94
CA ASP A 13 10.41 12.17 -3.84
C ASP A 13 10.19 11.45 -2.49
N LEU A 14 9.18 10.57 -2.42
CA LEU A 14 8.92 9.78 -1.21
C LEU A 14 10.12 8.90 -0.83
N SER A 15 10.78 8.25 -1.81
CA SER A 15 11.98 7.44 -1.54
C SER A 15 13.12 8.27 -0.99
N ARG A 16 13.29 9.51 -1.46
CA ARG A 16 14.31 10.44 -0.96
C ARG A 16 14.01 10.87 0.47
N LYS A 17 12.77 11.24 0.77
CA LYS A 17 12.32 11.57 2.13
C LYS A 17 12.56 10.42 3.11
N ILE A 18 12.26 9.19 2.71
CA ILE A 18 12.53 7.98 3.50
C ILE A 18 14.04 7.82 3.74
N HIS A 19 14.87 7.98 2.70
CA HIS A 19 16.32 7.90 2.81
C HIS A 19 16.88 8.96 3.77
N ASP A 20 16.45 10.21 3.61
CA ASP A 20 16.93 11.32 4.44
C ASP A 20 16.53 11.17 5.91
N ARG A 21 15.34 10.61 6.19
CA ARG A 21 14.84 10.42 7.57
C ARG A 21 15.41 9.17 8.27
N PHE A 22 15.62 8.06 7.56
CA PHE A 22 15.91 6.77 8.19
C PHE A 22 17.25 6.15 7.86
N TYR A 23 17.97 6.67 6.89
CA TYR A 23 19.28 6.14 6.51
C TYR A 23 20.39 7.16 6.73
N LYS A 24 20.25 8.36 6.22
CA LYS A 24 21.27 9.41 6.29
C LYS A 24 21.58 9.78 7.75
N GLY A 25 22.83 9.59 8.17
CA GLY A 25 23.27 9.80 9.55
C GLY A 25 23.03 8.61 10.49
N TYR A 26 22.42 7.53 9.99
CA TYR A 26 22.15 6.30 10.75
C TYR A 26 22.85 5.06 10.18
N GLU A 27 23.85 5.23 9.30
CA GLU A 27 24.54 4.15 8.60
C GLU A 27 25.27 3.19 9.55
N SER A 28 25.64 3.67 10.75
CA SER A 28 26.26 2.86 11.81
C SER A 28 25.29 2.03 12.64
N VAL A 29 23.98 2.29 12.55
CA VAL A 29 22.96 1.58 13.32
C VAL A 29 22.84 0.15 12.80
N LYS A 30 23.04 -0.83 13.69
CA LYS A 30 22.94 -2.25 13.36
C LYS A 30 21.52 -2.76 13.59
N LEU A 31 20.97 -3.34 12.53
CA LEU A 31 19.73 -4.12 12.58
C LEU A 31 20.06 -5.63 12.60
N PRO A 32 19.13 -6.51 12.99
CA PRO A 32 19.31 -7.96 12.96
C PRO A 32 19.77 -8.50 11.60
N HIS A 33 19.26 -7.90 10.52
CA HIS A 33 19.65 -8.10 9.14
C HIS A 33 19.35 -6.82 8.32
N LYS A 34 19.70 -6.83 7.01
CA LYS A 34 19.33 -5.74 6.10
C LYS A 34 17.82 -5.54 6.09
N PHE A 35 17.39 -4.29 6.06
CA PHE A 35 15.99 -3.87 5.93
C PHE A 35 15.85 -3.07 4.63
N LYS A 36 14.96 -3.51 3.74
CA LYS A 36 14.76 -2.90 2.45
C LYS A 36 13.38 -2.26 2.37
N ILE A 37 13.34 -1.00 1.98
CA ILE A 37 12.10 -0.26 1.71
C ILE A 37 12.02 -0.01 0.20
N ALA A 38 10.87 -0.27 -0.40
CA ALA A 38 10.63 0.01 -1.80
C ALA A 38 9.32 0.79 -1.98
N VAL A 39 9.34 1.78 -2.88
CA VAL A 39 8.19 2.63 -3.18
C VAL A 39 7.74 2.41 -4.61
N GLY A 40 6.48 2.01 -4.78
CA GLY A 40 5.81 1.83 -6.07
C GLY A 40 4.77 2.92 -6.33
N GLY A 41 4.76 3.49 -7.52
CA GLY A 41 3.90 4.61 -7.89
C GLY A 41 2.40 4.26 -7.97
N CYS A 42 2.03 3.00 -8.20
CA CYS A 42 0.63 2.57 -8.34
C CYS A 42 0.47 1.05 -8.16
N PRO A 43 -0.78 0.53 -8.06
CA PRO A 43 -1.07 -0.90 -7.89
C PRO A 43 -0.67 -1.82 -9.04
N ASN A 44 -0.19 -1.30 -10.19
CA ASN A 44 0.45 -2.15 -11.20
C ASN A 44 1.71 -2.84 -10.69
N ASN A 45 2.26 -2.38 -9.55
CA ASN A 45 3.31 -3.05 -8.79
C ASN A 45 4.57 -3.39 -9.59
N CYS A 46 4.96 -2.57 -10.56
CA CYS A 46 6.06 -2.82 -11.50
C CYS A 46 7.41 -3.02 -10.80
N VAL A 47 7.68 -2.26 -9.75
CA VAL A 47 8.91 -2.37 -8.92
C VAL A 47 8.77 -3.36 -7.76
N LYS A 48 7.63 -4.01 -7.66
CA LYS A 48 7.31 -5.08 -6.69
C LYS A 48 7.65 -4.72 -5.24
N PRO A 49 7.10 -3.61 -4.70
CA PRO A 49 7.36 -3.22 -3.31
C PRO A 49 7.01 -4.31 -2.31
N ASN A 50 5.97 -5.08 -2.57
CA ASN A 50 5.52 -6.21 -1.74
C ASN A 50 6.52 -7.41 -1.67
N LEU A 51 7.64 -7.37 -2.40
CA LEU A 51 8.74 -8.33 -2.27
C LEU A 51 9.92 -7.77 -1.48
N ASN A 52 9.73 -6.66 -0.75
CA ASN A 52 10.72 -6.06 0.12
C ASN A 52 10.25 -6.12 1.57
N ASP A 53 11.16 -5.91 2.53
CA ASP A 53 10.85 -6.00 3.96
C ASP A 53 9.68 -5.04 4.31
N LEU A 54 9.67 -3.85 3.71
CA LEU A 54 8.54 -2.93 3.71
C LEU A 54 8.34 -2.35 2.29
N GLY A 55 7.10 -2.30 1.83
CA GLY A 55 6.71 -1.75 0.55
C GLY A 55 5.64 -0.70 0.67
N VAL A 56 5.78 0.43 -0.03
CA VAL A 56 4.75 1.47 -0.12
C VAL A 56 4.24 1.54 -1.55
N VAL A 57 2.93 1.52 -1.75
CA VAL A 57 2.29 1.57 -3.07
C VAL A 57 1.24 2.67 -3.11
N GLY A 58 1.37 3.59 -4.08
CA GLY A 58 0.38 4.63 -4.31
C GLY A 58 -0.99 4.06 -4.65
N GLN A 59 -2.02 4.66 -4.09
CA GLN A 59 -3.42 4.27 -4.21
C GLN A 59 -4.27 5.47 -4.65
N ARG A 60 -5.41 5.19 -5.28
CA ARG A 60 -6.46 6.17 -5.52
C ARG A 60 -7.81 5.54 -5.25
N ILE A 61 -8.36 5.80 -4.07
CA ILE A 61 -9.60 5.21 -3.56
C ILE A 61 -10.77 5.85 -4.30
N PRO A 62 -11.63 5.07 -5.00
CA PRO A 62 -12.74 5.65 -5.75
C PRO A 62 -13.84 6.18 -4.83
N GLY A 63 -14.27 7.43 -5.09
CA GLY A 63 -15.39 8.08 -4.41
C GLY A 63 -16.70 7.81 -5.14
N PHE A 64 -17.38 6.69 -4.80
CA PHE A 64 -18.65 6.30 -5.42
C PHE A 64 -19.85 6.98 -4.75
N GLN A 65 -20.73 7.53 -5.58
CA GLN A 65 -22.00 8.20 -5.18
C GLN A 65 -23.18 7.35 -5.67
N ALA A 66 -23.74 6.57 -4.74
CA ALA A 66 -24.78 5.59 -5.06
C ALA A 66 -26.11 6.26 -5.50
N ASP A 67 -26.43 7.41 -4.96
CA ASP A 67 -27.62 8.22 -5.26
C ASP A 67 -27.66 8.74 -6.71
N ILE A 68 -26.49 8.92 -7.32
CA ILE A 68 -26.35 9.35 -8.72
C ILE A 68 -26.30 8.15 -9.68
N CYS A 69 -26.05 6.95 -9.18
CA CYS A 69 -25.93 5.75 -9.99
C CYS A 69 -27.27 5.38 -10.66
N ARG A 70 -27.24 5.13 -11.98
CA ARG A 70 -28.43 4.76 -12.78
C ARG A 70 -28.53 3.28 -13.11
N GLY A 71 -27.64 2.42 -12.58
CA GLY A 71 -27.69 0.99 -12.80
C GLY A 71 -27.70 0.60 -14.29
N CYS A 72 -26.81 1.19 -15.07
CA CYS A 72 -26.79 1.02 -16.54
C CYS A 72 -26.60 -0.45 -16.94
N LYS A 73 -27.31 -0.92 -17.97
CA LYS A 73 -27.12 -2.27 -18.57
C LYS A 73 -25.68 -2.47 -19.07
N VAL A 74 -25.04 -1.40 -19.55
CA VAL A 74 -23.61 -1.37 -19.92
C VAL A 74 -22.95 -0.29 -19.08
N CYS A 75 -22.27 -0.71 -18.02
CA CYS A 75 -21.64 0.20 -17.09
C CYS A 75 -20.17 0.45 -17.44
N GLN A 76 -19.81 1.71 -17.72
CA GLN A 76 -18.43 2.07 -18.07
C GLN A 76 -17.45 1.87 -16.91
N VAL A 77 -17.90 2.07 -15.67
CA VAL A 77 -17.09 1.81 -14.47
C VAL A 77 -16.75 0.33 -14.35
N GLU A 78 -17.73 -0.55 -14.54
CA GLU A 78 -17.55 -2.00 -14.54
C GLU A 78 -16.60 -2.44 -15.68
N ASN A 79 -16.84 -1.96 -16.90
CA ASN A 79 -16.01 -2.30 -18.06
C ASN A 79 -14.56 -1.84 -17.96
N THR A 80 -14.32 -0.74 -17.24
CA THR A 80 -12.97 -0.17 -17.06
C THR A 80 -12.19 -0.86 -15.95
N CYS A 81 -12.85 -1.61 -15.05
CA CYS A 81 -12.21 -2.20 -13.89
C CYS A 81 -11.30 -3.40 -14.27
N PRO A 82 -9.95 -3.27 -14.17
CA PRO A 82 -9.03 -4.31 -14.64
C PRO A 82 -9.00 -5.55 -13.73
N VAL A 83 -9.54 -5.44 -12.53
CA VAL A 83 -9.60 -6.53 -11.51
C VAL A 83 -11.03 -7.00 -11.28
N HIS A 84 -11.99 -6.52 -12.08
CA HIS A 84 -13.40 -6.89 -12.01
C HIS A 84 -14.04 -6.72 -10.62
N ALA A 85 -13.52 -5.79 -9.81
CA ALA A 85 -14.05 -5.45 -8.49
C ALA A 85 -15.37 -4.66 -8.56
N ALA A 86 -15.59 -3.92 -9.64
CA ALA A 86 -16.79 -3.10 -9.84
C ALA A 86 -17.81 -3.89 -10.66
N LYS A 87 -19.04 -4.05 -10.15
CA LYS A 87 -20.15 -4.76 -10.81
C LYS A 87 -21.48 -4.08 -10.54
N VAL A 88 -22.37 -4.06 -11.52
CA VAL A 88 -23.77 -3.65 -11.32
C VAL A 88 -24.57 -4.83 -10.76
N VAL A 89 -25.11 -4.67 -9.57
CA VAL A 89 -25.93 -5.68 -8.86
C VAL A 89 -27.20 -4.99 -8.39
N ASP A 90 -28.36 -5.55 -8.73
CA ASP A 90 -29.67 -5.01 -8.36
C ASP A 90 -29.88 -3.53 -8.78
N GLY A 91 -29.38 -3.19 -9.98
CA GLY A 91 -29.52 -1.85 -10.54
C GLY A 91 -28.63 -0.78 -9.92
N VAL A 92 -27.63 -1.14 -9.11
CA VAL A 92 -26.65 -0.21 -8.53
C VAL A 92 -25.25 -0.78 -8.69
N LEU A 93 -24.26 0.08 -8.98
CA LEU A 93 -22.86 -0.30 -8.96
C LEU A 93 -22.42 -0.67 -7.54
N LYS A 94 -21.79 -1.82 -7.39
CA LYS A 94 -21.12 -2.24 -6.16
C LYS A 94 -19.63 -2.42 -6.44
N ILE A 95 -18.79 -2.03 -5.49
CA ILE A 95 -17.34 -2.23 -5.55
C ILE A 95 -16.97 -3.20 -4.43
N ASP A 96 -16.43 -4.35 -4.79
CA ASP A 96 -15.92 -5.33 -3.81
C ASP A 96 -14.58 -4.82 -3.24
N PRO A 97 -14.51 -4.48 -1.95
CA PRO A 97 -13.29 -3.97 -1.33
C PRO A 97 -12.15 -5.01 -1.28
N ASN A 98 -12.47 -6.31 -1.31
CA ASN A 98 -11.47 -7.37 -1.27
C ASN A 98 -10.77 -7.55 -2.64
N LEU A 99 -11.45 -7.21 -3.74
CA LEU A 99 -10.89 -7.26 -5.09
C LEU A 99 -10.33 -5.91 -5.54
N CYS A 100 -10.86 -4.80 -5.03
CA CYS A 100 -10.45 -3.47 -5.42
C CYS A 100 -9.02 -3.16 -4.93
N ASN A 101 -8.10 -2.95 -5.86
CA ASN A 101 -6.73 -2.56 -5.57
C ASN A 101 -6.50 -1.04 -5.55
N ASN A 102 -7.57 -0.23 -5.58
CA ASN A 102 -7.53 1.23 -5.54
C ASN A 102 -6.64 1.85 -6.66
N CYS A 103 -6.69 1.30 -7.87
CA CYS A 103 -5.92 1.84 -9.01
C CYS A 103 -6.50 3.13 -9.61
N GLY A 104 -7.72 3.50 -9.22
CA GLY A 104 -8.38 4.73 -9.65
C GLY A 104 -8.83 4.79 -11.11
N ARG A 105 -8.67 3.72 -11.91
CA ARG A 105 -9.02 3.72 -13.34
C ARG A 105 -10.50 3.97 -13.63
N CYS A 106 -11.36 3.62 -12.71
CA CYS A 106 -12.81 3.83 -12.81
C CYS A 106 -13.26 5.28 -12.57
N ILE A 107 -12.39 6.11 -11.99
CA ILE A 107 -12.69 7.49 -11.65
C ILE A 107 -12.86 8.32 -12.94
N GLY A 108 -13.95 9.08 -13.02
CA GLY A 108 -14.29 9.93 -14.18
C GLY A 108 -14.88 9.17 -15.38
N THR A 109 -15.01 7.81 -15.32
CA THR A 109 -15.53 7.04 -16.46
C THR A 109 -17.05 7.00 -16.53
N CYS A 110 -17.76 7.26 -15.41
CA CYS A 110 -19.22 7.29 -15.39
C CYS A 110 -19.76 8.56 -16.09
N PRO A 111 -20.56 8.44 -17.17
CA PRO A 111 -21.12 9.59 -17.86
C PRO A 111 -22.10 10.41 -17.00
N PHE A 112 -22.68 9.79 -15.99
CA PHE A 112 -23.59 10.43 -15.02
C PHE A 112 -22.87 10.98 -13.79
N LYS A 113 -21.53 10.92 -13.77
CA LYS A 113 -20.69 11.40 -12.67
C LYS A 113 -20.90 10.70 -11.32
N ALA A 114 -21.39 9.46 -11.30
CA ALA A 114 -21.47 8.66 -10.07
C ALA A 114 -20.10 8.25 -9.51
N MET A 115 -19.01 8.50 -10.25
CA MET A 115 -17.62 8.24 -9.85
C MET A 115 -16.74 9.45 -10.24
N PRO A 116 -17.00 10.66 -9.69
CA PRO A 116 -16.34 11.88 -10.20
C PRO A 116 -14.91 12.04 -9.71
N THR A 117 -14.62 11.61 -8.49
CA THR A 117 -13.36 11.85 -7.78
C THR A 117 -12.86 10.60 -7.07
N GLY A 118 -11.66 10.68 -6.54
CA GLY A 118 -11.08 9.66 -5.67
C GLY A 118 -10.02 10.28 -4.78
N GLU A 119 -9.81 9.69 -3.62
CA GLU A 119 -8.82 10.10 -2.65
C GLU A 119 -7.49 9.41 -2.93
N TYR A 120 -6.39 10.15 -2.84
CA TYR A 120 -5.05 9.57 -2.91
C TYR A 120 -4.66 8.95 -1.57
N GLY A 121 -3.92 7.86 -1.62
CA GLY A 121 -3.48 7.17 -0.43
C GLY A 121 -2.28 6.27 -0.67
N TYR A 122 -1.89 5.56 0.37
CA TYR A 122 -0.73 4.69 0.41
C TYR A 122 -1.11 3.34 1.00
N ARG A 123 -0.81 2.26 0.29
CA ARG A 123 -0.90 0.90 0.84
C ARG A 123 0.49 0.47 1.27
N ILE A 124 0.63 0.08 2.54
CA ILE A 124 1.89 -0.42 3.08
C ILE A 124 1.84 -1.95 3.12
N TYR A 125 2.89 -2.59 2.64
CA TYR A 125 3.10 -4.03 2.72
C TYR A 125 4.30 -4.30 3.63
N ILE A 126 4.21 -5.32 4.49
CA ILE A 126 5.29 -5.72 5.38
C ILE A 126 5.59 -7.21 5.24
N GLY A 127 6.84 -7.61 5.47
CA GLY A 127 7.27 -9.01 5.49
C GLY A 127 7.55 -9.62 4.12
N GLY A 128 7.70 -8.77 3.08
CA GLY A 128 8.15 -9.25 1.78
C GLY A 128 9.63 -9.63 1.78
N ARG A 129 9.99 -10.54 0.87
CA ARG A 129 11.36 -11.04 0.71
C ARG A 129 11.58 -11.54 -0.70
N TRP A 130 12.71 -11.16 -1.29
CA TRP A 130 13.15 -11.69 -2.58
C TRP A 130 14.61 -12.12 -2.52
N GLY A 131 14.90 -13.32 -3.03
CA GLY A 131 16.23 -13.92 -3.08
C GLY A 131 16.17 -15.46 -3.07
N LYS A 132 17.10 -16.14 -2.38
CA LYS A 132 17.10 -17.61 -2.24
C LYS A 132 15.79 -18.14 -1.64
N LYS A 133 15.16 -17.39 -0.77
CA LYS A 133 13.77 -17.58 -0.32
C LYS A 133 12.96 -16.38 -0.74
N TYR A 134 11.70 -16.56 -1.06
CA TYR A 134 10.77 -15.47 -1.36
C TYR A 134 9.56 -15.51 -0.43
N ALA A 135 9.01 -14.33 -0.17
CA ALA A 135 7.75 -14.15 0.53
C ALA A 135 7.06 -12.91 0.00
N HIS A 136 5.74 -12.96 -0.13
CA HIS A 136 4.95 -11.77 -0.41
C HIS A 136 4.61 -11.08 0.89
N GLY A 137 4.91 -9.79 0.96
CA GLY A 137 4.46 -8.93 2.05
C GLY A 137 2.93 -8.86 2.10
N LYS A 138 2.38 -8.86 3.30
CA LYS A 138 0.95 -8.66 3.54
C LYS A 138 0.65 -7.17 3.67
N PRO A 139 -0.48 -6.70 3.14
CA PRO A 139 -0.89 -5.31 3.30
C PRO A 139 -1.30 -5.04 4.74
N LEU A 140 -0.97 -3.86 5.24
CA LEU A 140 -1.57 -3.32 6.47
C LEU A 140 -2.94 -2.73 6.14
N ASP A 141 -3.88 -2.81 7.06
CA ASP A 141 -5.14 -2.08 7.06
C ASP A 141 -5.08 -0.97 8.14
N PRO A 142 -5.52 0.25 7.80
CA PRO A 142 -6.19 0.73 6.58
C PRO A 142 -5.24 1.17 5.46
N VAL A 143 -5.80 1.76 4.38
CA VAL A 143 -5.04 2.57 3.43
C VAL A 143 -4.76 3.91 4.12
N PHE A 144 -3.49 4.33 4.13
CA PHE A 144 -3.06 5.59 4.74
C PHE A 144 -3.31 6.75 3.78
N THR A 145 -3.61 7.94 4.31
CA THR A 145 -3.92 9.12 3.50
C THR A 145 -2.89 10.23 3.62
N SER A 146 -1.93 10.12 4.55
CA SER A 146 -0.85 11.09 4.69
C SER A 146 0.54 10.46 4.62
N GLU A 147 1.52 11.21 4.10
CA GLU A 147 2.92 10.79 4.09
C GLU A 147 3.48 10.65 5.51
N GLU A 148 3.02 11.47 6.46
CA GLU A 148 3.51 11.40 7.84
C GLU A 148 3.09 10.10 8.52
N GLU A 149 1.86 9.62 8.29
CA GLU A 149 1.43 8.30 8.76
C GLU A 149 2.32 7.18 8.18
N VAL A 150 2.65 7.28 6.89
CA VAL A 150 3.56 6.33 6.24
C VAL A 150 4.94 6.35 6.91
N MET A 151 5.48 7.55 7.20
CA MET A 151 6.78 7.70 7.87
C MET A 151 6.77 7.13 9.28
N GLN A 152 5.69 7.34 10.04
CA GLN A 152 5.54 6.78 11.39
C GLN A 152 5.48 5.24 11.37
N VAL A 153 4.77 4.65 10.42
CA VAL A 153 4.72 3.19 10.27
C VAL A 153 6.09 2.63 9.89
N ILE A 154 6.83 3.29 9.00
CA ILE A 154 8.20 2.90 8.64
C ILE A 154 9.10 2.94 9.86
N GLU A 155 9.06 4.01 10.64
CA GLU A 155 9.85 4.18 11.88
C GLU A 155 9.57 3.06 12.88
N LYS A 156 8.29 2.81 13.17
CA LYS A 156 7.86 1.73 14.06
C LYS A 156 8.31 0.35 13.55
N ALA A 157 8.24 0.10 12.24
CA ALA A 157 8.70 -1.16 11.66
C ALA A 157 10.21 -1.37 11.81
N ILE A 158 11.02 -0.31 11.65
CA ILE A 158 12.47 -0.36 11.87
C ILE A 158 12.78 -0.60 13.35
N LEU A 159 12.11 0.13 14.26
CA LEU A 159 12.30 -0.02 15.70
C LEU A 159 11.88 -1.41 16.18
N LEU A 160 10.71 -1.89 15.78
CA LEU A 160 10.25 -3.25 16.09
C LEU A 160 11.25 -4.31 15.61
N PHE A 161 11.78 -4.17 14.40
CA PHE A 161 12.76 -5.09 13.86
C PHE A 161 14.08 -5.04 14.64
N ARG A 162 14.52 -3.83 15.04
CA ARG A 162 15.73 -3.66 15.87
C ARG A 162 15.59 -4.32 17.24
N GLU A 163 14.44 -4.19 17.86
CA GLU A 163 14.20 -4.62 19.25
C GLU A 163 13.78 -6.08 19.36
N GLN A 164 12.97 -6.55 18.44
CA GLN A 164 12.37 -7.88 18.51
C GLN A 164 12.92 -8.89 17.49
N GLY A 165 13.70 -8.43 16.49
CA GLY A 165 14.36 -9.31 15.54
C GLY A 165 15.58 -10.00 16.15
N LYS A 166 15.81 -11.26 15.81
CA LYS A 166 17.01 -12.03 16.22
C LYS A 166 18.12 -11.86 15.18
N THR A 167 19.37 -11.85 15.64
CA THR A 167 20.53 -11.75 14.74
C THR A 167 20.46 -12.76 13.60
N GLY A 168 20.54 -12.28 12.36
CA GLY A 168 20.44 -13.10 11.14
C GLY A 168 19.02 -13.33 10.62
N GLU A 169 17.96 -13.01 11.39
CA GLU A 169 16.58 -13.05 10.88
C GLU A 169 16.34 -11.92 9.85
N ARG A 170 15.55 -12.23 8.82
CA ARG A 170 14.94 -11.20 7.97
C ARG A 170 13.66 -10.72 8.64
N PHE A 171 13.20 -9.53 8.29
CA PHE A 171 11.96 -8.97 8.83
C PHE A 171 10.75 -9.89 8.61
N SER A 172 10.69 -10.58 7.46
CA SER A 172 9.69 -11.62 7.21
C SER A 172 9.70 -12.76 8.24
N ASP A 173 10.90 -13.22 8.63
CA ASP A 173 11.05 -14.30 9.61
C ASP A 173 10.63 -13.82 11.00
N THR A 174 10.94 -12.55 11.33
CA THR A 174 10.51 -11.91 12.59
C THR A 174 8.99 -11.80 12.65
N ILE A 175 8.32 -11.35 11.56
CA ILE A 175 6.85 -11.25 11.48
C ILE A 175 6.22 -12.65 11.60
N GLU A 176 6.77 -13.66 10.94
CA GLU A 176 6.27 -15.04 11.03
C GLU A 176 6.31 -15.56 12.47
N ARG A 177 7.40 -15.29 13.18
CA ARG A 177 7.57 -15.68 14.59
C ARG A 177 6.66 -14.93 15.56
N LEU A 178 6.45 -13.64 15.35
CA LEU A 178 5.63 -12.80 16.23
C LEU A 178 4.13 -12.89 15.91
N GLY A 179 3.79 -13.31 14.71
CA GLY A 179 2.43 -13.28 14.16
C GLY A 179 2.09 -11.94 13.51
N PHE A 180 1.52 -11.98 12.29
CA PHE A 180 1.22 -10.79 11.50
C PHE A 180 0.28 -9.82 12.22
N GLU A 181 -0.81 -10.33 12.82
CA GLU A 181 -1.82 -9.52 13.51
C GLU A 181 -1.22 -8.76 14.71
N ASN A 182 -0.32 -9.42 15.45
CA ASN A 182 0.38 -8.79 16.56
C ASN A 182 1.31 -7.67 16.06
N VAL A 183 2.08 -7.93 15.01
CA VAL A 183 2.96 -6.91 14.41
C VAL A 183 2.14 -5.75 13.86
N GLN A 184 1.05 -6.03 13.13
CA GLN A 184 0.15 -4.99 12.62
C GLN A 184 -0.40 -4.12 13.76
N SER A 185 -0.86 -4.71 14.85
CA SER A 185 -1.36 -3.97 16.02
C SER A 185 -0.30 -3.07 16.63
N GLN A 186 0.95 -3.52 16.73
CA GLN A 186 2.06 -2.70 17.22
C GLN A 186 2.39 -1.53 16.29
N LEU A 187 2.36 -1.76 14.97
CA LEU A 187 2.66 -0.71 13.98
C LEU A 187 1.55 0.35 13.90
N LEU A 188 0.30 -0.05 14.10
CA LEU A 188 -0.87 0.83 14.02
C LEU A 188 -1.28 1.45 15.36
N GLY A 189 -0.77 0.92 16.49
CA GLY A 189 -1.05 1.45 17.82
C GLY A 189 -0.57 2.88 18.00
N SER A 190 -1.21 3.61 18.91
CA SER A 190 -0.91 5.02 19.22
C SER A 190 0.39 5.22 20.03
N GLU A 191 0.92 4.17 20.64
CA GLU A 191 2.16 4.23 21.42
C GLU A 191 3.38 3.98 20.50
N LEU A 192 4.37 4.87 20.56
CA LEU A 192 5.73 4.61 20.10
C LEU A 192 6.35 3.57 21.05
N LEU A 193 6.95 2.54 20.48
CA LEU A 193 7.71 1.52 21.24
C LEU A 193 8.92 2.15 21.91
#